data_896206b0bcdc83082ab0d270d49214e6
#
_entry.id   896206b0bcdc83082ab0d270d49214e6
#
_cell.length_a   1.000
_cell.length_b   1.000
_cell.length_c   1.000
_cell.angle_alpha   90.00
_cell.angle_beta   90.00
_cell.angle_gamma   90.00
#
_symmetry.space_group_name_H-M   'P 1'
#
loop_
_entity.id
_entity.type
_entity.pdbx_description
1 polymer ?
#
loop_
_entity_poly.entity_id
_entity_poly.type
_entity_poly.pdbx_seq_one_letter_code
_entity_poly.pdbx_strand_id
1 'polypeptide(L)'
;MPVAVSRRSLALVYVERASRLPGAVVWTNTPSRPGAARVLPDGCMDLLWHDGRLMVAGPDTRAYLPDGVTGPWAGVRFYPGTAPALLGVPAHELRDRRVELADLWPAPQVRRMSDRVNAAPDPANALEELALRQAAGAEPPDPLLRQIVTALDAGRPVAATADELGVSARRLHRRSLSAFGYGPKTLARILRLHRALALARAGVPFAETAARAGYADQAHLARDVRELAGLPLGELLGRGG
;
A
#
# COMPACT_ATOMS: atom_id res chain seq x y z
N MET A 1 -16.43 9.97 -4.64
CA MET A 1 -17.59 9.06 -4.59
C MET A 1 -17.04 7.65 -4.56
N PRO A 2 -17.20 6.88 -3.48
CA PRO A 2 -16.76 5.49 -3.45
C PRO A 2 -17.74 4.63 -4.25
N VAL A 3 -17.23 3.92 -5.25
CA VAL A 3 -18.02 2.92 -6.00
C VAL A 3 -18.00 1.63 -5.21
N ALA A 4 -19.11 1.30 -4.58
CA ALA A 4 -19.34 -0.01 -4.00
C ALA A 4 -19.46 -1.03 -5.14
N VAL A 5 -18.46 -1.90 -5.30
CA VAL A 5 -18.52 -3.04 -6.20
C VAL A 5 -18.87 -4.28 -5.38
N SER A 6 -20.19 -4.55 -5.29
CA SER A 6 -20.72 -5.85 -4.89
C SER A 6 -20.54 -6.83 -6.05
N ARG A 7 -19.64 -7.78 -5.93
CA ARG A 7 -19.69 -9.05 -6.69
C ARG A 7 -19.51 -10.20 -5.70
N ARG A 8 -20.59 -10.94 -5.48
CA ARG A 8 -20.56 -12.27 -4.85
C ARG A 8 -19.79 -13.23 -5.78
N SER A 9 -18.51 -13.37 -5.50
CA SER A 9 -17.71 -14.53 -5.88
C SER A 9 -17.16 -15.11 -4.59
N LEU A 10 -17.19 -16.42 -4.43
CA LEU A 10 -16.82 -17.19 -3.24
C LEU A 10 -15.31 -17.16 -2.94
N ALA A 11 -14.68 -16.00 -2.95
CA ALA A 11 -13.28 -15.82 -2.61
C ALA A 11 -13.10 -14.39 -2.12
N LEU A 12 -12.65 -14.21 -0.88
CA LEU A 12 -12.25 -12.95 -0.26
C LEU A 12 -13.39 -11.96 0.02
N VAL A 13 -13.77 -11.84 1.28
CA VAL A 13 -14.55 -10.68 1.74
C VAL A 13 -13.55 -9.61 2.15
N TYR A 14 -12.99 -8.89 1.19
CA TYR A 14 -12.22 -7.67 1.45
C TYR A 14 -13.21 -6.50 1.54
N VAL A 15 -13.17 -5.80 2.67
CA VAL A 15 -13.97 -4.60 2.92
C VAL A 15 -13.03 -3.48 3.33
N GLU A 16 -13.22 -2.30 2.75
CA GLU A 16 -12.44 -1.11 3.06
C GLU A 16 -13.35 0.07 3.36
N ARG A 17 -12.97 0.89 4.32
CA ARG A 17 -13.61 2.16 4.65
C ARG A 17 -12.58 3.26 4.89
N ALA A 18 -12.98 4.50 4.72
CA ALA A 18 -12.16 5.64 5.11
C ALA A 18 -11.82 5.57 6.61
N SER A 19 -10.58 5.88 6.95
CA SER A 19 -10.14 6.04 8.33
C SER A 19 -10.45 7.47 8.83
N ARG A 20 -10.68 7.59 10.13
CA ARG A 20 -10.69 8.89 10.83
C ARG A 20 -9.29 9.53 10.85
N LEU A 21 -8.23 8.73 10.65
CA LEU A 21 -6.88 9.24 10.46
C LEU A 21 -6.71 9.70 9.01
N PRO A 22 -6.42 11.00 8.77
CA PRO A 22 -6.16 11.50 7.42
C PRO A 22 -4.99 10.75 6.74
N GLY A 23 -5.17 10.37 5.49
CA GLY A 23 -4.15 9.62 4.73
C GLY A 23 -4.09 8.13 5.07
N ALA A 24 -5.19 7.58 5.60
CA ALA A 24 -5.31 6.16 5.86
C ALA A 24 -6.71 5.61 5.51
N VAL A 25 -6.79 4.29 5.36
CA VAL A 25 -8.03 3.51 5.26
C VAL A 25 -7.96 2.33 6.23
N VAL A 26 -9.13 1.89 6.68
CA VAL A 26 -9.28 0.68 7.50
C VAL A 26 -9.84 -0.41 6.62
N TRP A 27 -9.27 -1.59 6.72
CA TRP A 27 -9.72 -2.72 5.94
C TRP A 27 -9.79 -4.01 6.76
N THR A 28 -10.66 -4.91 6.33
CA THR A 28 -10.74 -6.29 6.82
C THR A 28 -10.71 -7.24 5.64
N ASN A 29 -10.15 -8.42 5.87
CA ASN A 29 -10.11 -9.49 4.88
C ASN A 29 -10.23 -10.83 5.57
N THR A 30 -11.08 -11.72 5.03
CA THR A 30 -11.18 -13.10 5.50
C THR A 30 -10.95 -14.02 4.30
N PRO A 31 -9.71 -14.46 4.06
CA PRO A 31 -9.40 -15.36 2.96
C PRO A 31 -10.13 -16.70 3.14
N SER A 32 -10.85 -17.12 2.12
CA SER A 32 -11.56 -18.39 2.10
C SER A 32 -10.64 -19.57 1.76
N ARG A 33 -9.46 -19.31 1.20
CA ARG A 33 -8.44 -20.30 0.83
C ARG A 33 -7.03 -19.74 1.01
N PRO A 34 -6.04 -20.56 1.39
CA PRO A 34 -4.64 -20.15 1.43
C PRO A 34 -4.15 -19.68 0.05
N GLY A 35 -3.34 -18.63 0.00
CA GLY A 35 -2.70 -18.14 -1.23
C GLY A 35 -3.63 -17.47 -2.26
N ALA A 36 -4.87 -17.17 -1.90
CA ALA A 36 -5.91 -16.72 -2.84
C ALA A 36 -5.70 -15.30 -3.39
N ALA A 37 -4.92 -14.45 -2.76
CA ALA A 37 -4.75 -13.07 -3.20
C ALA A 37 -3.30 -12.59 -3.14
N ARG A 38 -2.84 -12.05 -4.26
CA ARG A 38 -1.59 -11.29 -4.33
C ARG A 38 -1.83 -9.89 -3.79
N VAL A 39 -0.95 -9.42 -2.90
CA VAL A 39 -0.89 -8.01 -2.51
C VAL A 39 0.07 -7.33 -3.47
N LEU A 40 -0.46 -6.44 -4.30
CA LEU A 40 0.35 -5.69 -5.26
C LEU A 40 1.06 -4.53 -4.57
N PRO A 41 2.27 -4.16 -5.02
CA PRO A 41 2.91 -2.95 -4.54
C PRO A 41 2.04 -1.73 -4.89
N ASP A 42 1.73 -0.91 -3.89
CA ASP A 42 0.87 0.28 -4.02
C ASP A 42 1.50 1.54 -3.39
N GLY A 43 2.68 1.39 -2.82
CA GLY A 43 3.37 2.47 -2.12
C GLY A 43 2.93 2.67 -0.68
N CYS A 44 1.95 1.92 -0.23
CA CYS A 44 1.41 1.98 1.12
C CYS A 44 2.20 1.12 2.10
N MET A 45 1.94 1.34 3.37
CA MET A 45 2.34 0.49 4.49
C MET A 45 1.09 0.19 5.32
N ASP A 46 1.05 -0.97 5.96
CA ASP A 46 -0.09 -1.37 6.79
C ASP A 46 0.34 -1.69 8.22
N LEU A 47 -0.43 -1.23 9.21
CA LEU A 47 -0.47 -1.79 10.54
C LEU A 47 -1.51 -2.90 10.53
N LEU A 48 -1.10 -4.11 10.87
CA LEU A 48 -1.88 -5.34 10.70
C LEU A 48 -2.19 -6.00 12.04
N TRP A 49 -3.36 -6.60 12.11
CA TRP A 49 -3.73 -7.58 13.11
C TRP A 49 -4.14 -8.89 12.44
N HIS A 50 -3.60 -9.98 12.94
CA HIS A 50 -3.97 -11.33 12.53
C HIS A 50 -3.63 -12.31 13.64
N ASP A 51 -4.56 -13.20 13.96
CA ASP A 51 -4.39 -14.27 14.95
C ASP A 51 -3.73 -13.79 16.25
N GLY A 52 -4.22 -12.69 16.80
CA GLY A 52 -3.75 -12.12 18.06
C GLY A 52 -2.45 -11.31 17.98
N ARG A 53 -1.82 -11.19 16.81
CA ARG A 53 -0.51 -10.55 16.61
C ARG A 53 -0.66 -9.22 15.91
N LEU A 54 0.16 -8.25 16.34
CA LEU A 54 0.30 -6.97 15.66
C LEU A 54 1.57 -6.95 14.83
N MET A 55 1.45 -6.58 13.57
CA MET A 55 2.54 -6.57 12.60
C MET A 55 2.52 -5.28 11.77
N VAL A 56 3.63 -5.01 11.11
CA VAL A 56 3.75 -3.96 10.10
C VAL A 56 4.13 -4.59 8.77
N ALA A 57 3.36 -4.29 7.74
CA ALA A 57 3.76 -4.52 6.36
C ALA A 57 4.46 -3.28 5.82
N GLY A 58 5.69 -3.44 5.38
CA GLY A 58 6.45 -2.39 4.72
C GLY A 58 6.00 -2.19 3.27
N PRO A 59 6.55 -1.18 2.60
CA PRO A 59 6.22 -0.94 1.21
C PRO A 59 6.88 -1.99 0.31
N ASP A 60 6.07 -2.61 -0.53
CA ASP A 60 6.52 -3.68 -1.42
C ASP A 60 7.09 -3.12 -2.73
N THR A 61 8.10 -3.79 -3.28
CA THR A 61 8.63 -3.54 -4.62
C THR A 61 8.10 -4.53 -5.66
N ARG A 62 7.51 -5.65 -5.21
CA ARG A 62 6.88 -6.72 -6.01
C ARG A 62 5.67 -7.26 -5.27
N ALA A 63 4.82 -7.98 -5.97
CA ALA A 63 3.67 -8.63 -5.37
C ALA A 63 4.09 -9.56 -4.22
N TYR A 64 3.46 -9.38 -3.08
CA TYR A 64 3.57 -10.27 -1.95
C TYR A 64 2.51 -11.38 -2.05
N LEU A 65 2.92 -12.60 -1.76
CA LEU A 65 2.05 -13.78 -1.70
C LEU A 65 1.97 -14.21 -0.23
N PRO A 66 0.81 -14.05 0.43
CA PRO A 66 0.64 -14.58 1.77
C PRO A 66 0.64 -16.11 1.73
N ASP A 67 1.68 -16.74 2.29
CA ASP A 67 1.79 -18.19 2.33
C ASP A 67 0.90 -18.77 3.43
N GLY A 68 -0.01 -19.67 3.05
CA GLY A 68 -0.71 -20.60 3.94
C GLY A 68 -1.60 -20.00 5.02
N VAL A 69 -1.75 -18.70 5.09
CA VAL A 69 -2.43 -18.02 6.20
C VAL A 69 -3.92 -17.96 5.93
N THR A 70 -4.70 -18.51 6.87
CA THR A 70 -6.17 -18.48 6.88
C THR A 70 -6.65 -17.67 8.08
N GLY A 71 -7.94 -17.30 8.09
CA GLY A 71 -8.54 -16.55 9.19
C GLY A 71 -8.65 -15.04 8.91
N PRO A 72 -9.28 -14.32 9.83
CA PRO A 72 -9.56 -12.90 9.64
C PRO A 72 -8.31 -12.04 9.79
N TRP A 73 -8.19 -11.06 8.92
CA TRP A 73 -7.22 -9.98 8.98
C TRP A 73 -7.92 -8.66 9.19
N ALA A 74 -7.30 -7.78 9.93
CA ALA A 74 -7.66 -6.38 9.98
C ALA A 74 -6.41 -5.52 9.77
N GLY A 75 -6.57 -4.36 9.14
CA GLY A 75 -5.46 -3.47 8.87
C GLY A 75 -5.85 -2.00 8.82
N VAL A 76 -4.89 -1.16 9.14
CA VAL A 76 -4.89 0.27 8.83
C VAL A 76 -3.83 0.48 7.78
N ARG A 77 -4.24 0.79 6.55
CA ARG A 77 -3.36 1.10 5.43
C ARG A 77 -3.09 2.58 5.41
N PHE A 78 -1.82 2.94 5.45
CA PHE A 78 -1.34 4.31 5.35
C PHE A 78 -0.93 4.61 3.92
N TYR A 79 -1.44 5.69 3.37
CA TYR A 79 -1.03 6.15 2.04
C TYR A 79 0.47 6.48 2.00
N PRO A 80 1.08 6.49 0.81
CA PRO A 80 2.52 6.66 0.67
C PRO A 80 3.04 7.88 1.41
N GLY A 81 4.03 7.67 2.29
CA GLY A 81 4.68 8.70 3.08
C GLY A 81 4.05 9.01 4.45
N THR A 82 2.93 8.40 4.80
CA THR A 82 2.24 8.68 6.08
C THR A 82 2.78 7.82 7.24
N ALA A 83 3.02 6.53 7.02
CA ALA A 83 3.37 5.57 8.06
C ALA A 83 4.68 5.85 8.81
N PRO A 84 5.80 6.28 8.17
CA PRO A 84 7.07 6.45 8.85
C PRO A 84 7.03 7.39 10.04
N ALA A 85 6.30 8.50 9.95
CA ALA A 85 6.15 9.45 11.06
C ALA A 85 5.43 8.82 12.27
N LEU A 86 4.46 7.94 12.00
CA LEU A 86 3.71 7.24 13.04
C LEU A 86 4.50 6.07 13.63
N LEU A 87 5.23 5.33 12.79
CA LEU A 87 5.99 4.14 13.23
C LEU A 87 7.32 4.50 13.87
N GLY A 88 7.86 5.69 13.61
CA GLY A 88 9.18 6.12 14.08
C GLY A 88 10.34 5.44 13.35
N VAL A 89 10.07 4.80 12.19
CA VAL A 89 11.05 4.04 11.43
C VAL A 89 10.99 4.46 9.95
N PRO A 90 12.13 4.75 9.30
CA PRO A 90 12.17 5.03 7.87
C PRO A 90 11.64 3.87 7.03
N ALA A 91 10.83 4.18 6.02
CA ALA A 91 10.16 3.14 5.21
C ALA A 91 11.14 2.15 4.53
N HIS A 92 12.36 2.59 4.18
CA HIS A 92 13.33 1.72 3.52
C HIS A 92 13.88 0.59 4.41
N GLU A 93 13.79 0.73 5.74
CA GLU A 93 14.17 -0.34 6.67
C GLU A 93 13.12 -1.47 6.70
N LEU A 94 11.90 -1.16 6.29
CA LEU A 94 10.77 -2.10 6.25
C LEU A 94 10.41 -2.55 4.83
N ARG A 95 11.16 -2.13 3.81
CA ARG A 95 10.90 -2.47 2.42
C ARG A 95 10.91 -3.98 2.17
N ASP A 96 9.86 -4.49 1.52
CA ASP A 96 9.64 -5.91 1.23
C ASP A 96 9.61 -6.80 2.49
N ARG A 97 9.25 -6.24 3.64
CA ARG A 97 9.25 -6.96 4.93
C ARG A 97 7.88 -6.93 5.59
N ARG A 98 7.63 -8.00 6.35
CA ARG A 98 6.57 -8.10 7.37
C ARG A 98 7.28 -8.31 8.69
N VAL A 99 7.10 -7.41 9.64
CA VAL A 99 7.77 -7.43 10.93
C VAL A 99 6.75 -7.39 12.07
N GLU A 100 7.06 -8.06 13.16
CA GLU A 100 6.27 -7.92 14.37
C GLU A 100 6.36 -6.48 14.89
N LEU A 101 5.25 -5.94 15.38
CA LEU A 101 5.27 -4.59 15.96
C LEU A 101 6.22 -4.50 17.16
N ALA A 102 6.43 -5.61 17.87
CA ALA A 102 7.35 -5.72 18.99
C ALA A 102 8.84 -5.62 18.61
N ASP A 103 9.18 -5.76 17.33
CA ASP A 103 10.53 -5.52 16.82
C ASP A 103 10.80 -4.03 16.58
N LEU A 104 9.74 -3.21 16.53
CA LEU A 104 9.82 -1.77 16.28
C LEU A 104 9.59 -0.94 17.54
N TRP A 105 8.70 -1.40 18.43
CA TRP A 105 8.30 -0.68 19.62
C TRP A 105 8.54 -1.50 20.90
N PRO A 106 8.63 -0.84 22.08
CA PRO A 106 8.87 -1.55 23.34
C PRO A 106 7.86 -2.68 23.58
N ALA A 107 8.34 -3.90 23.79
CA ALA A 107 7.52 -5.10 23.93
C ALA A 107 6.39 -5.00 24.98
N PRO A 108 6.59 -4.34 26.16
CA PRO A 108 5.50 -4.14 27.12
C PRO A 108 4.38 -3.25 26.59
N GLN A 109 4.71 -2.28 25.74
CA GLN A 109 3.72 -1.40 25.08
C GLN A 109 2.92 -2.20 24.06
N VAL A 110 3.60 -2.97 23.21
CA VAL A 110 2.97 -3.78 22.17
C VAL A 110 2.06 -4.84 22.78
N ARG A 111 2.47 -5.51 23.86
CA ARG A 111 1.60 -6.46 24.58
C ARG A 111 0.27 -5.82 25.00
N ARG A 112 0.33 -4.64 25.67
CA ARG A 112 -0.91 -3.92 26.07
C ARG A 112 -1.77 -3.52 24.88
N MET A 113 -1.16 -3.22 23.74
CA MET A 113 -1.89 -2.90 22.49
C MET A 113 -2.54 -4.16 21.93
N SER A 114 -1.82 -5.27 21.84
CA SER A 114 -2.34 -6.57 21.39
C SER A 114 -3.51 -7.03 22.25
N ASP A 115 -3.37 -6.96 23.59
CA ASP A 115 -4.44 -7.33 24.52
C ASP A 115 -5.72 -6.52 24.27
N ARG A 116 -5.59 -5.21 24.01
CA ARG A 116 -6.75 -4.37 23.67
C ARG A 116 -7.41 -4.74 22.37
N VAL A 117 -6.60 -4.98 21.31
CA VAL A 117 -7.14 -5.36 20.00
C VAL A 117 -7.81 -6.73 20.08
N ASN A 118 -7.21 -7.67 20.81
CA ASN A 118 -7.73 -9.03 20.99
C ASN A 118 -9.03 -9.07 21.83
N ALA A 119 -9.16 -8.17 22.79
CA ALA A 119 -10.38 -8.07 23.63
C ALA A 119 -11.49 -7.26 22.93
N ALA A 120 -11.21 -6.59 21.84
CA ALA A 120 -12.18 -5.75 21.14
C ALA A 120 -13.16 -6.59 20.31
N PRO A 121 -14.45 -6.25 20.32
CA PRO A 121 -15.44 -6.90 19.45
C PRO A 121 -15.19 -6.65 17.96
N ASP A 122 -14.45 -5.56 17.63
CA ASP A 122 -14.05 -5.20 16.29
C ASP A 122 -12.55 -4.84 16.28
N PRO A 123 -11.67 -5.79 15.89
CA PRO A 123 -10.23 -5.55 15.80
C PRO A 123 -9.84 -4.42 14.85
N ALA A 124 -10.60 -4.19 13.76
CA ALA A 124 -10.30 -3.14 12.81
C ALA A 124 -10.50 -1.74 13.42
N ASN A 125 -11.58 -1.55 14.16
CA ASN A 125 -11.80 -0.31 14.91
C ASN A 125 -10.76 -0.12 16.01
N ALA A 126 -10.37 -1.19 16.70
CA ALA A 126 -9.33 -1.13 17.74
C ALA A 126 -7.96 -0.76 17.17
N LEU A 127 -7.60 -1.25 15.97
CA LEU A 127 -6.39 -0.84 15.25
C LEU A 127 -6.44 0.63 14.85
N GLU A 128 -7.57 1.10 14.36
CA GLU A 128 -7.74 2.51 14.01
C GLU A 128 -7.55 3.41 15.25
N GLU A 129 -8.15 3.05 16.39
CA GLU A 129 -7.95 3.76 17.65
C GLU A 129 -6.47 3.78 18.08
N LEU A 130 -5.76 2.67 17.86
CA LEU A 130 -4.34 2.59 18.12
C LEU A 130 -3.55 3.55 17.22
N ALA A 131 -3.83 3.54 15.92
CA ALA A 131 -3.21 4.44 14.96
C ALA A 131 -3.48 5.92 15.26
N LEU A 132 -4.70 6.26 15.65
CA LEU A 132 -5.08 7.64 16.05
C LEU A 132 -4.31 8.10 17.30
N ARG A 133 -4.17 7.24 18.32
CA ARG A 133 -3.39 7.58 19.52
C ARG A 133 -1.91 7.79 19.23
N GLN A 134 -1.33 6.97 18.35
CA GLN A 134 0.06 7.14 17.92
C GLN A 134 0.24 8.42 17.11
N ALA A 135 -0.68 8.71 16.21
CA ALA A 135 -0.64 9.92 15.39
C ALA A 135 -0.75 11.20 16.23
N ALA A 136 -1.50 11.17 17.34
CA ALA A 136 -1.62 12.31 18.24
C ALA A 136 -0.29 12.71 18.93
N GLY A 137 0.65 11.76 19.05
CA GLY A 137 2.00 12.00 19.60
C GLY A 137 3.10 12.13 18.55
N ALA A 138 2.78 11.97 17.27
CA ALA A 138 3.73 12.02 16.18
C ALA A 138 3.77 13.39 15.50
N GLU A 139 4.90 13.73 14.89
CA GLU A 139 4.95 14.89 14.00
C GLU A 139 4.08 14.64 12.76
N PRO A 140 3.33 15.66 12.29
CA PRO A 140 2.54 15.50 11.07
C PRO A 140 3.45 15.18 9.87
N PRO A 141 2.98 14.35 8.92
CA PRO A 141 3.75 14.04 7.73
C PRO A 141 4.11 15.31 6.95
N ASP A 142 5.33 15.36 6.43
CA ASP A 142 5.83 16.47 5.61
C ASP A 142 4.88 16.69 4.40
N PRO A 143 4.26 17.88 4.26
CA PRO A 143 3.34 18.17 3.15
C PRO A 143 3.96 17.97 1.76
N LEU A 144 5.29 18.09 1.64
CA LEU A 144 6.03 17.85 0.41
C LEU A 144 5.85 16.41 -0.10
N LEU A 145 5.72 15.43 0.81
CA LEU A 145 5.54 14.01 0.43
C LEU A 145 4.25 13.81 -0.37
N ARG A 146 3.16 14.45 0.05
CA ARG A 146 1.90 14.39 -0.68
C ARG A 146 2.01 15.03 -2.06
N GLN A 147 2.72 16.16 -2.18
CA GLN A 147 2.96 16.82 -3.46
C GLN A 147 3.78 15.93 -4.41
N ILE A 148 4.82 15.25 -3.89
CA ILE A 148 5.61 14.27 -4.66
C ILE A 148 4.70 13.15 -5.18
N VAL A 149 3.90 12.53 -4.32
CA VAL A 149 2.99 11.45 -4.72
C VAL A 149 2.00 11.93 -5.78
N THR A 150 1.36 13.08 -5.57
CA THR A 150 0.40 13.66 -6.52
C THR A 150 1.03 13.92 -7.89
N ALA A 151 2.23 14.50 -7.93
CA ALA A 151 2.93 14.78 -9.19
C ALA A 151 3.30 13.48 -9.93
N LEU A 152 3.86 12.49 -9.22
CA LEU A 152 4.23 11.20 -9.81
C LEU A 152 2.99 10.38 -10.23
N ASP A 153 1.92 10.44 -9.45
CA ASP A 153 0.65 9.79 -9.82
C ASP A 153 -0.02 10.45 -11.03
N ALA A 154 0.15 11.74 -11.22
CA ALA A 154 -0.24 12.42 -12.47
C ALA A 154 0.67 12.08 -13.67
N GLY A 155 1.69 11.23 -13.49
CA GLY A 155 2.61 10.82 -14.54
C GLY A 155 3.73 11.82 -14.83
N ARG A 156 3.95 12.81 -13.98
CA ARG A 156 5.05 13.78 -14.17
C ARG A 156 6.41 13.09 -14.09
N PRO A 157 7.36 13.46 -14.94
CA PRO A 157 8.73 12.98 -14.85
C PRO A 157 9.38 13.36 -13.50
N VAL A 158 10.20 12.48 -12.96
CA VAL A 158 10.87 12.70 -11.66
C VAL A 158 11.70 13.99 -11.65
N ALA A 159 12.39 14.31 -12.75
CA ALA A 159 13.15 15.55 -12.86
C ALA A 159 12.24 16.78 -12.79
N ALA A 160 11.16 16.81 -13.59
CA ALA A 160 10.19 17.89 -13.57
C ALA A 160 9.51 18.05 -12.19
N THR A 161 9.24 16.93 -11.50
CA THR A 161 8.74 16.95 -10.12
C THR A 161 9.73 17.60 -9.16
N ALA A 162 11.03 17.31 -9.29
CA ALA A 162 12.05 17.90 -8.46
C ALA A 162 12.16 19.41 -8.68
N ASP A 163 12.16 19.83 -9.95
CA ASP A 163 12.25 21.24 -10.35
C ASP A 163 11.05 22.05 -9.85
N GLU A 164 9.82 21.54 -10.06
CA GLU A 164 8.58 22.19 -9.63
C GLU A 164 8.52 22.36 -8.09
N LEU A 165 9.00 21.37 -7.35
CA LEU A 165 9.02 21.40 -5.87
C LEU A 165 10.23 22.14 -5.30
N GLY A 166 11.13 22.69 -6.12
CA GLY A 166 12.32 23.42 -5.70
C GLY A 166 13.30 22.56 -4.91
N VAL A 167 13.37 21.24 -5.20
CA VAL A 167 14.27 20.31 -4.50
C VAL A 167 15.28 19.69 -5.47
N SER A 168 16.52 19.50 -5.03
CA SER A 168 17.51 18.78 -5.84
C SER A 168 17.11 17.30 -5.99
N ALA A 169 17.50 16.69 -7.12
CA ALA A 169 17.27 15.25 -7.37
C ALA A 169 17.80 14.37 -6.21
N ARG A 170 18.94 14.72 -5.63
CA ARG A 170 19.51 14.02 -4.46
C ARG A 170 18.62 14.14 -3.23
N ARG A 171 18.06 15.34 -2.96
CA ARG A 171 17.16 15.58 -1.83
C ARG A 171 15.85 14.85 -2.03
N LEU A 172 15.26 14.88 -3.26
CA LEU A 172 14.07 14.13 -3.62
C LEU A 172 14.29 12.64 -3.42
N HIS A 173 15.41 12.08 -3.90
CA HIS A 173 15.73 10.67 -3.74
C HIS A 173 15.85 10.25 -2.27
N ARG A 174 16.60 11.01 -1.45
CA ARG A 174 16.76 10.71 -0.03
C ARG A 174 15.42 10.75 0.72
N ARG A 175 14.57 11.77 0.46
CA ARG A 175 13.24 11.86 1.05
C ARG A 175 12.36 10.70 0.63
N SER A 176 12.40 10.31 -0.64
CA SER A 176 11.63 9.18 -1.15
C SER A 176 12.04 7.86 -0.48
N LEU A 177 13.34 7.63 -0.27
CA LEU A 177 13.81 6.44 0.46
C LEU A 177 13.24 6.39 1.89
N SER A 178 13.33 7.49 2.62
CA SER A 178 12.85 7.55 4.00
C SER A 178 11.33 7.43 4.10
N ALA A 179 10.59 8.05 3.17
CA ALA A 179 9.14 8.15 3.24
C ALA A 179 8.40 7.00 2.55
N PHE A 180 8.93 6.49 1.44
CA PHE A 180 8.26 5.50 0.58
C PHE A 180 8.98 4.16 0.50
N GLY A 181 10.17 4.05 1.11
CA GLY A 181 10.99 2.83 1.10
C GLY A 181 11.85 2.67 -0.15
N TYR A 182 11.66 3.45 -1.19
CA TYR A 182 12.40 3.39 -2.45
C TYR A 182 12.49 4.75 -3.12
N GLY A 183 13.31 4.83 -4.18
CA GLY A 183 13.50 6.07 -4.92
C GLY A 183 12.24 6.49 -5.71
N PRO A 184 12.15 7.77 -6.13
CA PRO A 184 10.97 8.32 -6.79
C PRO A 184 10.65 7.64 -8.12
N LYS A 185 11.64 7.07 -8.82
CA LYS A 185 11.41 6.30 -10.07
C LYS A 185 10.61 5.02 -9.81
N THR A 186 10.91 4.31 -8.70
CA THR A 186 10.17 3.11 -8.31
C THR A 186 8.74 3.46 -7.90
N LEU A 187 8.55 4.52 -7.11
CA LEU A 187 7.21 5.00 -6.76
C LEU A 187 6.40 5.37 -8.01
N ALA A 188 6.97 6.14 -8.93
CA ALA A 188 6.31 6.52 -10.18
C ALA A 188 5.90 5.29 -11.01
N ARG A 189 6.75 4.25 -11.02
CA ARG A 189 6.47 2.99 -11.72
C ARG A 189 5.28 2.24 -11.08
N ILE A 190 5.24 2.18 -9.74
CA ILE A 190 4.15 1.55 -8.98
C ILE A 190 2.82 2.30 -9.22
N LEU A 191 2.83 3.62 -9.09
CA LEU A 191 1.64 4.44 -9.34
C LEU A 191 1.14 4.31 -10.79
N ARG A 192 2.06 4.26 -11.77
CA ARG A 192 1.73 4.00 -13.17
C ARG A 192 1.06 2.63 -13.37
N LEU A 193 1.53 1.57 -12.67
CA LEU A 193 0.88 0.27 -12.68
C LEU A 193 -0.58 0.38 -12.22
N HIS A 194 -0.84 1.06 -11.11
CA HIS A 194 -2.21 1.21 -10.59
C HIS A 194 -3.13 1.98 -11.54
N ARG A 195 -2.64 3.03 -12.20
CA ARG A 195 -3.39 3.72 -13.27
C ARG A 195 -3.74 2.77 -14.43
N ALA A 196 -2.77 1.96 -14.87
CA ALA A 196 -3.02 0.97 -15.92
C ALA A 196 -4.05 -0.09 -15.50
N LEU A 197 -3.94 -0.60 -14.26
CA LEU A 197 -4.92 -1.57 -13.74
C LEU A 197 -6.32 -0.97 -13.63
N ALA A 198 -6.47 0.29 -13.23
CA ALA A 198 -7.75 0.98 -13.16
C ALA A 198 -8.38 1.09 -14.56
N LEU A 199 -7.62 1.52 -15.58
CA LEU A 199 -8.07 1.59 -16.97
C LEU A 199 -8.47 0.22 -17.51
N ALA A 200 -7.64 -0.79 -17.31
CA ALA A 200 -7.90 -2.14 -17.80
C ALA A 200 -9.13 -2.77 -17.12
N ARG A 201 -9.34 -2.53 -15.82
CA ARG A 201 -10.56 -2.95 -15.09
C ARG A 201 -11.81 -2.25 -15.61
N ALA A 202 -11.68 -1.00 -16.05
CA ALA A 202 -12.75 -0.25 -16.70
C ALA A 202 -13.04 -0.72 -18.15
N GLY A 203 -12.33 -1.74 -18.64
CA GLY A 203 -12.58 -2.33 -19.96
C GLY A 203 -11.77 -1.70 -21.10
N VAL A 204 -10.88 -0.75 -20.81
CA VAL A 204 -10.01 -0.14 -21.83
C VAL A 204 -9.11 -1.21 -22.44
N PRO A 205 -8.99 -1.28 -23.79
CA PRO A 205 -8.08 -2.21 -24.47
C PRO A 205 -6.63 -2.03 -24.04
N PHE A 206 -5.84 -3.11 -23.98
CA PHE A 206 -4.48 -3.06 -23.42
C PHE A 206 -3.53 -2.11 -24.15
N ALA A 207 -3.64 -1.98 -25.46
CA ALA A 207 -2.84 -1.02 -26.22
C ALA A 207 -3.16 0.43 -25.82
N GLU A 208 -4.46 0.76 -25.70
CA GLU A 208 -4.92 2.08 -25.27
C GLU A 208 -4.60 2.30 -23.77
N THR A 209 -4.75 1.27 -22.93
CA THR A 209 -4.33 1.29 -21.53
C THR A 209 -2.86 1.69 -21.40
N ALA A 210 -1.99 1.07 -22.19
CA ALA A 210 -0.56 1.39 -22.20
C ALA A 210 -0.32 2.87 -22.51
N ALA A 211 -0.90 3.36 -23.60
CA ALA A 211 -0.75 4.76 -24.01
C ALA A 211 -1.26 5.74 -22.93
N ARG A 212 -2.48 5.51 -22.42
CA ARG A 212 -3.11 6.40 -21.42
C ARG A 212 -2.43 6.37 -20.08
N ALA A 213 -1.86 5.21 -19.66
CA ALA A 213 -1.12 5.10 -18.41
C ALA A 213 0.33 5.62 -18.51
N GLY A 214 0.82 5.98 -19.70
CA GLY A 214 2.16 6.53 -19.91
C GLY A 214 3.24 5.46 -20.09
N TYR A 215 2.88 4.31 -20.69
CA TYR A 215 3.83 3.32 -21.23
C TYR A 215 4.12 3.61 -22.70
N ALA A 216 5.32 3.24 -23.15
CA ALA A 216 5.70 3.43 -24.55
C ALA A 216 4.83 2.59 -25.51
N ASP A 217 4.50 1.37 -25.08
CA ASP A 217 3.69 0.42 -25.83
C ASP A 217 3.09 -0.66 -24.92
N GLN A 218 2.26 -1.54 -25.52
CA GLN A 218 1.66 -2.68 -24.80
C GLN A 218 2.71 -3.68 -24.28
N ALA A 219 3.80 -3.87 -24.99
CA ALA A 219 4.86 -4.79 -24.57
C ALA A 219 5.60 -4.27 -23.32
N HIS A 220 5.82 -2.95 -23.25
CA HIS A 220 6.36 -2.30 -22.06
C HIS A 220 5.42 -2.47 -20.87
N LEU A 221 4.10 -2.22 -21.05
CA LEU A 221 3.09 -2.48 -20.00
C LEU A 221 3.14 -3.93 -19.54
N ALA A 222 3.16 -4.89 -20.46
CA ALA A 222 3.15 -6.32 -20.13
C ALA A 222 4.39 -6.75 -19.32
N ARG A 223 5.58 -6.24 -19.68
CA ARG A 223 6.82 -6.51 -18.93
C ARG A 223 6.76 -5.92 -17.53
N ASP A 224 6.29 -4.67 -17.41
CA ASP A 224 6.20 -3.95 -16.13
C ASP A 224 5.22 -4.65 -15.17
N VAL A 225 4.04 -5.05 -15.67
CA VAL A 225 3.05 -5.80 -14.91
C VAL A 225 3.63 -7.14 -14.43
N ARG A 226 4.27 -7.90 -15.32
CA ARG A 226 4.86 -9.20 -14.95
C ARG A 226 5.95 -9.05 -13.89
N GLU A 227 6.75 -8.01 -13.96
CA GLU A 227 7.82 -7.76 -13.00
C GLU A 227 7.28 -7.35 -11.62
N LEU A 228 6.26 -6.47 -11.58
CA LEU A 228 5.70 -5.96 -10.34
C LEU A 228 4.65 -6.90 -9.73
N ALA A 229 3.81 -7.54 -10.55
CA ALA A 229 2.71 -8.39 -10.10
C ALA A 229 3.03 -9.89 -10.16
N GLY A 230 4.09 -10.31 -10.86
CA GLY A 230 4.46 -11.71 -11.02
C GLY A 230 3.52 -12.50 -11.93
N LEU A 231 2.55 -11.87 -12.58
CA LEU A 231 1.56 -12.47 -13.50
C LEU A 231 1.36 -11.59 -14.72
N PRO A 232 0.95 -12.18 -15.87
CA PRO A 232 0.45 -11.41 -17.00
C PRO A 232 -0.79 -10.59 -16.65
N LEU A 233 -0.96 -9.44 -17.32
CA LEU A 233 -2.08 -8.52 -17.07
C LEU A 233 -3.45 -9.20 -17.24
N GLY A 234 -3.62 -10.09 -18.23
CA GLY A 234 -4.86 -10.83 -18.45
C GLY A 234 -5.22 -11.73 -17.27
N GLU A 235 -4.28 -12.50 -16.77
CA GLU A 235 -4.47 -13.35 -15.59
C GLU A 235 -4.77 -12.53 -14.34
N LEU A 236 -4.03 -11.42 -14.13
CA LEU A 236 -4.24 -10.53 -12.99
C LEU A 236 -5.65 -9.93 -12.96
N LEU A 237 -6.27 -9.78 -14.13
CA LEU A 237 -7.65 -9.27 -14.26
C LEU A 237 -8.72 -10.37 -14.32
N GLY A 238 -8.34 -11.64 -14.19
CA GLY A 238 -9.26 -12.77 -14.34
C GLY A 238 -9.79 -12.94 -15.76
N ARG A 239 -9.06 -12.42 -16.78
CA ARG A 239 -9.40 -12.52 -18.20
C ARG A 239 -8.57 -13.57 -18.94
N GLY A 240 -7.89 -14.44 -18.20
CA GLY A 240 -7.09 -15.54 -18.73
C GLY A 240 -7.92 -16.82 -18.76
N GLY A 241 -8.31 -17.24 -19.94
CA GLY A 241 -9.02 -18.44 -20.25
C GLY A 241 -9.26 -18.54 -21.73
#